data_98812b8decf3ed76cdba27f36576eea2
#
_entry.id   98812b8decf3ed76cdba27f36576eea2
#
_cell.length_a   1.000
_cell.length_b   1.000
_cell.length_c   1.000
_cell.angle_alpha   90.00
_cell.angle_beta   90.00
_cell.angle_gamma   90.00
#
_symmetry.space_group_name_H-M   'P 1'
#
loop_
_entity.id
_entity.type
_entity.pdbx_description
1 polymer ?
#
loop_
_entity_poly.entity_id
_entity_poly.type
_entity_poly.pdbx_seq_one_letter_code
_entity_poly.pdbx_strand_id
1 'polypeptide(L)'
;MADKKVKGAGDRFLPGSNIAKHREWRGLKDTWYDYVEWVKVLGIMGGFVAKSPVRIARGMLTYRWMGSYLGALNMIDRCVEGLRGPALRVARLYLNTIMKGSTTSIAEMMMGDRRFGDNAFGRTQVVLEQTMCPEILAGFKNLRPAQLEPFQGLLLCYMDQGANPYYIDAMESVGLPADSCRLSNNAAGVALLDEFPKIGACCISNNAPCDSSTMNSQLIERHLDVDTLPAAIPMRWEDPHTRKYARASLRRVISFVEQHTGETYDWDACRAMMEKHNDEVRNEMEKWNFMATPYTAAALAVPALFHTFYYAFSGGRNPKVMKTEKK
;
A
#
# COMPACT_ATOMS: atom_id res chain seq x y z
N MET A 1 -36.49 -28.82 0.80
CA MET A 1 -35.25 -28.01 0.80
C MET A 1 -35.55 -26.76 1.60
N ALA A 2 -35.05 -26.69 2.84
CA ALA A 2 -35.34 -25.57 3.73
C ALA A 2 -34.53 -24.33 3.28
N ASP A 3 -35.25 -23.24 2.99
CA ASP A 3 -34.72 -21.93 2.73
C ASP A 3 -33.77 -21.50 3.87
N LYS A 4 -32.48 -21.60 3.63
CA LYS A 4 -31.51 -20.97 4.52
C LYS A 4 -31.65 -19.47 4.35
N LYS A 5 -32.41 -18.81 5.24
CA LYS A 5 -32.44 -17.35 5.36
C LYS A 5 -31.01 -16.83 5.29
N VAL A 6 -30.72 -16.06 4.24
CA VAL A 6 -29.49 -15.29 4.14
C VAL A 6 -29.50 -14.30 5.30
N LYS A 7 -28.64 -14.51 6.28
CA LYS A 7 -28.50 -13.58 7.39
C LYS A 7 -28.12 -12.20 6.84
N GLY A 8 -28.74 -11.15 7.36
CA GLY A 8 -28.55 -9.80 6.89
C GLY A 8 -27.08 -9.34 7.01
N ALA A 9 -26.72 -8.34 6.22
CA ALA A 9 -25.33 -7.81 6.15
C ALA A 9 -24.77 -7.38 7.52
N GLY A 10 -25.63 -6.95 8.46
CA GLY A 10 -25.24 -6.56 9.82
C GLY A 10 -24.64 -7.69 10.68
N ASP A 11 -25.07 -8.94 10.46
CA ASP A 11 -24.57 -10.10 11.20
C ASP A 11 -23.15 -10.53 10.77
N ARG A 12 -22.65 -9.97 9.68
CA ARG A 12 -21.38 -10.36 9.06
C ARG A 12 -20.17 -9.63 9.67
N PHE A 13 -20.42 -8.56 10.43
CA PHE A 13 -19.38 -7.66 10.94
C PHE A 13 -19.10 -7.81 12.44
N LEU A 14 -19.71 -8.78 13.10
CA LEU A 14 -19.42 -9.01 14.50
C LEU A 14 -18.04 -9.67 14.68
N PRO A 15 -17.16 -9.06 15.51
CA PRO A 15 -15.85 -9.63 15.78
C PRO A 15 -15.96 -11.08 16.27
N GLY A 16 -15.22 -12.00 15.68
CA GLY A 16 -15.14 -13.40 16.08
C GLY A 16 -16.15 -14.34 15.40
N SER A 17 -17.28 -13.86 14.85
CA SER A 17 -18.28 -14.73 14.21
C SER A 17 -17.81 -15.33 12.88
N ASN A 18 -16.92 -14.62 12.16
CA ASN A 18 -16.46 -15.02 10.84
C ASN A 18 -15.34 -16.07 10.88
N ILE A 19 -14.46 -16.01 11.87
CA ILE A 19 -13.33 -16.94 12.00
C ILE A 19 -13.82 -18.38 12.14
N ALA A 20 -14.87 -18.62 12.93
CA ALA A 20 -15.43 -19.95 13.11
C ALA A 20 -16.08 -20.50 11.82
N LYS A 21 -16.78 -19.63 11.06
CA LYS A 21 -17.42 -20.02 9.79
C LYS A 21 -16.41 -20.35 8.69
N HIS A 22 -15.33 -19.62 8.64
CA HIS A 22 -14.26 -19.88 7.66
C HIS A 22 -13.50 -21.17 7.94
N ARG A 23 -13.40 -21.59 9.20
CA ARG A 23 -12.79 -22.88 9.57
C ARG A 23 -13.52 -24.07 8.95
N GLU A 24 -14.82 -24.00 8.77
CA GLU A 24 -15.60 -25.07 8.15
C GLU A 24 -15.26 -25.27 6.65
N TRP A 25 -14.72 -24.25 5.99
CA TRP A 25 -14.38 -24.29 4.56
C TRP A 25 -12.90 -24.55 4.29
N ARG A 26 -12.08 -24.50 5.32
CA ARG A 26 -10.64 -24.72 5.21
C ARG A 26 -10.31 -26.18 5.51
N GLY A 27 -9.75 -26.87 4.52
CA GLY A 27 -9.12 -28.17 4.78
C GLY A 27 -7.91 -28.02 5.72
N LEU A 28 -7.53 -29.09 6.40
CA LEU A 28 -6.37 -29.09 7.30
C LEU A 28 -5.09 -28.56 6.64
N LYS A 29 -4.88 -28.87 5.36
CA LYS A 29 -3.75 -28.41 4.59
C LYS A 29 -3.75 -26.87 4.42
N ASP A 30 -4.91 -26.30 4.16
CA ASP A 30 -5.06 -24.85 3.98
C ASP A 30 -4.88 -24.10 5.30
N THR A 31 -5.42 -24.67 6.39
CA THR A 31 -5.22 -24.12 7.74
C THR A 31 -3.75 -24.15 8.14
N TRP A 32 -3.06 -25.27 7.90
CA TRP A 32 -1.63 -25.36 8.16
C TRP A 32 -0.81 -24.35 7.35
N TYR A 33 -1.15 -24.16 6.08
CA TYR A 33 -0.53 -23.13 5.23
C TYR A 33 -0.64 -21.73 5.84
N ASP A 34 -1.81 -21.34 6.35
CA ASP A 34 -2.00 -20.04 7.00
C ASP A 34 -1.15 -19.88 8.27
N TYR A 35 -1.08 -20.90 9.11
CA TYR A 35 -0.22 -20.84 10.28
C TYR A 35 1.25 -20.69 9.91
N VAL A 36 1.73 -21.39 8.90
CA VAL A 36 3.11 -21.25 8.42
C VAL A 36 3.37 -19.84 7.90
N GLU A 37 2.45 -19.26 7.16
CA GLU A 37 2.58 -17.87 6.69
C GLU A 37 2.57 -16.86 7.84
N TRP A 38 1.76 -17.06 8.86
CA TRP A 38 1.80 -16.26 10.09
C TRP A 38 3.13 -16.35 10.82
N VAL A 39 3.68 -17.53 10.98
CA VAL A 39 5.01 -17.70 11.58
C VAL A 39 6.07 -16.94 10.79
N LYS A 40 5.97 -16.91 9.46
CA LYS A 40 6.88 -16.10 8.64
C LYS A 40 6.72 -14.60 8.89
N VAL A 41 5.51 -14.09 9.02
CA VAL A 41 5.24 -12.67 9.35
C VAL A 41 5.82 -12.32 10.72
N LEU A 42 5.57 -13.15 11.73
CA LEU A 42 6.14 -12.98 13.08
C LEU A 42 7.67 -13.07 13.06
N GLY A 43 8.24 -13.96 12.25
CA GLY A 43 9.68 -14.08 12.05
C GLY A 43 10.32 -12.83 11.42
N ILE A 44 9.64 -12.19 10.46
CA ILE A 44 10.08 -10.92 9.87
C ILE A 44 10.12 -9.84 10.96
N MET A 45 9.04 -9.67 11.71
CA MET A 45 8.96 -8.69 12.79
C MET A 45 10.00 -8.98 13.88
N GLY A 46 10.11 -10.24 14.31
CA GLY A 46 11.10 -10.67 15.30
C GLY A 46 12.54 -10.39 14.87
N GLY A 47 12.85 -10.56 13.58
CA GLY A 47 14.16 -10.21 13.01
C GLY A 47 14.48 -8.71 13.10
N PHE A 48 13.49 -7.83 12.88
CA PHE A 48 13.66 -6.39 13.06
C PHE A 48 13.77 -5.99 14.54
N VAL A 49 12.93 -6.59 15.40
CA VAL A 49 13.03 -6.39 16.86
C VAL A 49 14.42 -6.78 17.39
N ALA A 50 14.94 -7.92 16.96
CA ALA A 50 16.27 -8.37 17.36
C ALA A 50 17.39 -7.42 16.90
N LYS A 51 17.23 -6.80 15.71
CA LYS A 51 18.20 -5.84 15.19
C LYS A 51 18.17 -4.49 15.91
N SER A 52 16.99 -4.00 16.27
CA SER A 52 16.83 -2.69 16.89
C SER A 52 15.56 -2.58 17.73
N PRO A 53 15.54 -3.18 18.93
CA PRO A 53 14.33 -3.25 19.77
C PRO A 53 13.81 -1.85 20.16
N VAL A 54 14.71 -0.91 20.43
CA VAL A 54 14.34 0.46 20.83
C VAL A 54 13.65 1.22 19.72
N ARG A 55 14.13 1.11 18.48
CA ARG A 55 13.50 1.76 17.32
C ARG A 55 12.12 1.19 17.04
N ILE A 56 12.00 -0.12 17.06
CA ILE A 56 10.72 -0.78 16.86
C ILE A 56 9.71 -0.39 17.95
N ALA A 57 10.13 -0.40 19.22
CA ALA A 57 9.26 0.04 20.32
C ALA A 57 8.82 1.49 20.18
N ARG A 58 9.74 2.40 19.87
CA ARG A 58 9.40 3.83 19.62
C ARG A 58 8.46 3.96 18.42
N GLY A 59 8.72 3.23 17.34
CA GLY A 59 7.85 3.22 16.17
C GLY A 59 6.43 2.75 16.51
N MET A 60 6.28 1.68 17.28
CA MET A 60 4.98 1.20 17.73
C MET A 60 4.22 2.22 18.59
N LEU A 61 4.90 3.02 19.38
CA LEU A 61 4.28 4.08 20.18
C LEU A 61 3.93 5.31 19.35
N THR A 62 4.70 5.62 18.31
CA THR A 62 4.51 6.81 17.48
C THR A 62 3.49 6.58 16.37
N TYR A 63 3.55 5.41 15.72
CA TYR A 63 2.65 5.08 14.60
C TYR A 63 1.37 4.42 15.13
N ARG A 64 0.49 5.20 15.75
CA ARG A 64 -0.74 4.67 16.37
C ARG A 64 -1.68 4.05 15.35
N TRP A 65 -1.65 4.51 14.09
CA TRP A 65 -2.37 3.89 12.98
C TRP A 65 -1.97 2.42 12.75
N MET A 66 -0.82 2.01 13.22
CA MET A 66 -0.38 0.62 13.16
C MET A 66 -1.21 -0.33 14.02
N GLY A 67 -1.95 0.16 15.00
CA GLY A 67 -2.90 -0.68 15.75
C GLY A 67 -3.89 -1.37 14.83
N SER A 68 -4.28 -0.70 13.75
CA SER A 68 -5.10 -1.26 12.67
C SER A 68 -4.48 -2.48 12.00
N TYR A 69 -3.16 -2.57 11.98
CA TYR A 69 -2.45 -3.71 11.40
C TYR A 69 -2.66 -5.01 12.20
N LEU A 70 -2.89 -4.91 13.48
CA LEU A 70 -3.23 -6.06 14.32
C LEU A 70 -4.63 -6.61 13.98
N GLY A 71 -5.48 -5.80 13.35
CA GLY A 71 -6.76 -6.21 12.76
C GLY A 71 -6.67 -6.97 11.45
N ALA A 72 -5.47 -7.27 10.94
CA ALA A 72 -5.23 -7.91 9.65
C ALA A 72 -5.93 -9.26 9.48
N LEU A 73 -6.14 -10.02 10.56
CA LEU A 73 -6.94 -11.25 10.53
C LEU A 73 -8.38 -10.99 10.09
N ASN A 74 -8.99 -9.91 10.59
CA ASN A 74 -10.33 -9.47 10.17
C ASN A 74 -10.35 -9.07 8.69
N MET A 75 -9.30 -8.43 8.20
CA MET A 75 -9.21 -8.07 6.78
C MET A 75 -9.16 -9.32 5.90
N ILE A 76 -8.35 -10.30 6.25
CA ILE A 76 -8.26 -11.56 5.52
C ILE A 76 -9.63 -12.22 5.46
N ASP A 77 -10.33 -12.32 6.58
CA ASP A 77 -11.66 -12.93 6.63
C ASP A 77 -12.68 -12.18 5.79
N ARG A 78 -12.68 -10.85 5.82
CA ARG A 78 -13.58 -10.03 4.99
C ARG A 78 -13.29 -10.17 3.50
N CYS A 79 -12.02 -10.15 3.11
CA CYS A 79 -11.62 -10.23 1.70
C CYS A 79 -11.83 -11.61 1.08
N VAL A 80 -11.94 -12.67 1.90
CA VAL A 80 -12.14 -14.05 1.43
C VAL A 80 -13.54 -14.58 1.72
N GLU A 81 -14.42 -13.75 2.28
CA GLU A 81 -15.79 -14.15 2.59
C GLU A 81 -16.53 -14.62 1.32
N GLY A 82 -17.12 -15.80 1.38
CA GLY A 82 -17.82 -16.41 0.25
C GLY A 82 -16.94 -17.10 -0.78
N LEU A 83 -15.63 -16.91 -0.74
CA LEU A 83 -14.70 -17.60 -1.64
C LEU A 83 -14.47 -19.05 -1.20
N ARG A 84 -14.39 -19.95 -2.17
CA ARG A 84 -14.16 -21.39 -1.96
C ARG A 84 -13.19 -21.95 -3.00
N GLY A 85 -12.58 -23.09 -2.69
CA GLY A 85 -11.74 -23.82 -3.61
C GLY A 85 -10.57 -23.02 -4.17
N PRO A 86 -10.36 -23.01 -5.51
CA PRO A 86 -9.26 -22.28 -6.14
C PRO A 86 -9.26 -20.78 -5.85
N ALA A 87 -10.43 -20.13 -5.89
CA ALA A 87 -10.57 -18.70 -5.64
C ALA A 87 -10.11 -18.32 -4.24
N LEU A 88 -10.47 -19.10 -3.22
CA LEU A 88 -10.00 -18.89 -1.85
C LEU A 88 -8.48 -19.06 -1.75
N ARG A 89 -7.90 -20.05 -2.43
CA ARG A 89 -6.44 -20.27 -2.41
C ARG A 89 -5.68 -19.10 -3.04
N VAL A 90 -6.17 -18.58 -4.17
CA VAL A 90 -5.56 -17.43 -4.84
C VAL A 90 -5.66 -16.18 -3.96
N ALA A 91 -6.84 -15.87 -3.43
CA ALA A 91 -7.03 -14.72 -2.55
C ALA A 91 -6.10 -14.78 -1.33
N ARG A 92 -5.96 -15.95 -0.70
CA ARG A 92 -5.04 -16.15 0.44
C ARG A 92 -3.58 -15.98 0.06
N LEU A 93 -3.18 -16.44 -1.14
CA LEU A 93 -1.83 -16.24 -1.63
C LEU A 93 -1.48 -14.76 -1.74
N TYR A 94 -2.38 -13.96 -2.33
CA TYR A 94 -2.23 -12.51 -2.43
C TYR A 94 -2.16 -11.84 -1.05
N LEU A 95 -3.12 -12.13 -0.18
CA LEU A 95 -3.19 -11.53 1.16
C LEU A 95 -1.96 -11.87 2.01
N ASN A 96 -1.50 -13.11 1.98
CA ASN A 96 -0.29 -13.51 2.70
C ASN A 96 0.97 -12.81 2.15
N THR A 97 1.00 -12.52 0.84
CA THR A 97 2.09 -11.75 0.23
C THR A 97 2.04 -10.29 0.66
N ILE A 98 0.84 -9.67 0.65
CA ILE A 98 0.60 -8.32 1.15
C ILE A 98 1.03 -8.21 2.62
N MET A 99 0.63 -9.15 3.47
CA MET A 99 0.97 -9.15 4.89
C MET A 99 2.48 -9.16 5.14
N LYS A 100 3.21 -10.00 4.43
CA LYS A 100 4.69 -10.04 4.53
C LYS A 100 5.34 -8.76 4.04
N GLY A 101 4.85 -8.21 2.93
CA GLY A 101 5.31 -6.94 2.39
C GLY A 101 5.05 -5.78 3.35
N SER A 102 3.82 -5.67 3.87
CA SER A 102 3.43 -4.64 4.84
C SER A 102 4.29 -4.68 6.10
N THR A 103 4.48 -5.87 6.67
CA THR A 103 5.32 -6.06 7.86
C THR A 103 6.73 -5.57 7.62
N THR A 104 7.30 -5.91 6.47
CA THR A 104 8.65 -5.46 6.10
C THR A 104 8.70 -3.95 5.95
N SER A 105 7.77 -3.35 5.22
CA SER A 105 7.77 -1.91 4.98
C SER A 105 7.54 -1.09 6.24
N ILE A 106 6.62 -1.51 7.12
CA ILE A 106 6.41 -0.86 8.42
C ILE A 106 7.67 -0.91 9.27
N ALA A 107 8.30 -2.09 9.36
CA ALA A 107 9.54 -2.23 10.12
C ALA A 107 10.68 -1.41 9.52
N GLU A 108 10.79 -1.33 8.19
CA GLU A 108 11.76 -0.47 7.51
C GLU A 108 11.50 1.02 7.77
N MET A 109 10.24 1.46 7.80
CA MET A 109 9.87 2.82 8.17
C MET A 109 10.34 3.15 9.59
N MET A 110 10.10 2.26 10.55
CA MET A 110 10.59 2.44 11.94
C MET A 110 12.12 2.48 12.02
N MET A 111 12.78 1.62 11.25
CA MET A 111 14.25 1.58 11.21
C MET A 111 14.84 2.82 10.56
N GLY A 112 14.16 3.42 9.61
CA GLY A 112 14.59 4.61 8.88
C GLY A 112 14.18 5.94 9.52
N ASP A 113 13.26 5.95 10.48
CA ASP A 113 12.75 7.18 11.08
C ASP A 113 13.82 7.91 11.90
N ARG A 114 14.09 9.15 11.51
CA ARG A 114 15.14 10.00 12.10
C ARG A 114 14.88 10.33 13.58
N ARG A 115 13.62 10.31 14.01
CA ARG A 115 13.26 10.56 15.42
C ARG A 115 13.73 9.46 16.36
N PHE A 116 14.04 8.29 15.84
CA PHE A 116 14.39 7.12 16.65
C PHE A 116 15.91 6.85 16.69
N GLY A 117 16.72 7.70 16.10
CA GLY A 117 18.18 7.64 16.04
C GLY A 117 18.73 7.76 14.62
N ASP A 118 20.03 7.51 14.45
CA ASP A 118 20.67 7.58 13.14
C ASP A 118 19.99 6.66 12.13
N ASN A 119 19.89 7.15 10.91
CA ASN A 119 19.18 6.43 9.86
C ASN A 119 19.85 5.08 9.57
N ALA A 120 19.10 3.98 9.72
CA ALA A 120 19.56 2.64 9.40
C ALA A 120 19.71 2.39 7.88
N PHE A 121 19.11 3.27 7.07
CA PHE A 121 19.27 3.31 5.63
C PHE A 121 19.92 4.64 5.27
N GLY A 122 20.77 4.66 4.27
CA GLY A 122 21.29 5.92 3.76
C GLY A 122 20.14 6.89 3.48
N ARG A 123 20.22 8.13 3.98
CA ARG A 123 19.17 9.16 3.80
C ARG A 123 18.78 9.34 2.34
N THR A 124 19.73 9.15 1.44
CA THR A 124 19.59 9.28 -0.01
C THR A 124 18.92 8.07 -0.69
N GLN A 125 18.62 6.99 0.05
CA GLN A 125 18.11 5.76 -0.54
C GLN A 125 16.57 5.64 -0.55
N VAL A 126 15.86 6.55 0.11
CA VAL A 126 14.40 6.51 0.18
C VAL A 126 13.82 7.73 -0.48
N VAL A 127 12.91 7.52 -1.42
CA VAL A 127 12.09 8.56 -2.01
C VAL A 127 10.65 8.32 -1.60
N LEU A 128 10.06 9.35 -0.98
CA LEU A 128 8.66 9.33 -0.59
C LEU A 128 7.78 9.61 -1.80
N GLU A 129 6.66 8.94 -1.87
CA GLU A 129 5.69 9.11 -2.94
C GLU A 129 4.28 9.17 -2.35
N GLN A 130 3.56 10.22 -2.66
CA GLN A 130 2.20 10.39 -2.13
C GLN A 130 1.16 9.70 -2.99
N THR A 131 1.33 9.71 -4.31
CA THR A 131 0.43 9.04 -5.24
C THR A 131 1.17 8.55 -6.47
N MET A 132 0.99 7.33 -6.75
CA MET A 132 1.34 6.45 -7.85
C MET A 132 2.02 7.01 -9.12
N CYS A 133 3.35 7.06 -9.11
CA CYS A 133 4.17 6.84 -10.31
C CYS A 133 5.45 6.08 -9.93
N PRO A 134 5.36 4.94 -9.22
CA PRO A 134 6.55 4.20 -8.77
C PRO A 134 7.37 3.66 -9.93
N GLU A 135 6.76 3.55 -11.12
CA GLU A 135 7.43 3.09 -12.34
C GLU A 135 8.54 4.02 -12.76
N ILE A 136 8.34 5.35 -12.60
CA ILE A 136 9.40 6.31 -12.94
C ILE A 136 10.62 6.13 -12.03
N LEU A 137 10.42 5.73 -10.79
CA LEU A 137 11.50 5.47 -9.85
C LEU A 137 12.28 4.20 -10.17
N ALA A 138 11.77 3.35 -11.05
CA ALA A 138 12.45 2.12 -11.48
C ALA A 138 13.78 2.36 -12.22
N GLY A 139 13.94 3.55 -12.79
CA GLY A 139 15.22 3.97 -13.37
C GLY A 139 16.32 4.25 -12.34
N PHE A 140 16.00 4.34 -11.05
CA PHE A 140 16.96 4.47 -9.97
C PHE A 140 17.18 3.12 -9.29
N LYS A 141 18.30 2.48 -9.54
CA LYS A 141 18.53 1.07 -9.13
C LYS A 141 18.62 0.86 -7.62
N ASN A 142 19.12 1.85 -6.89
CA ASN A 142 19.39 1.74 -5.46
C ASN A 142 18.33 2.42 -4.59
N LEU A 143 17.39 3.16 -5.19
CA LEU A 143 16.35 3.84 -4.44
C LEU A 143 15.27 2.88 -3.96
N ARG A 144 14.67 3.24 -2.83
CA ARG A 144 13.50 2.58 -2.25
C ARG A 144 12.34 3.56 -2.27
N PRO A 145 11.35 3.37 -3.13
CA PRO A 145 10.11 4.14 -3.07
C PRO A 145 9.35 3.75 -1.82
N ALA A 146 8.82 4.74 -1.12
CA ALA A 146 7.94 4.54 0.02
C ALA A 146 6.66 5.35 -0.19
N GLN A 147 5.57 4.64 -0.46
CA GLN A 147 4.26 5.26 -0.64
C GLN A 147 3.67 5.61 0.71
N LEU A 148 3.34 6.87 0.92
CA LEU A 148 2.80 7.37 2.18
C LEU A 148 1.27 7.30 2.20
N GLU A 149 0.60 8.03 1.31
CA GLU A 149 -0.85 8.16 1.32
C GLU A 149 -1.58 6.82 1.14
N PRO A 150 -1.28 6.01 0.11
CA PRO A 150 -1.98 4.75 -0.07
C PRO A 150 -1.74 3.78 1.07
N PHE A 151 -0.56 3.80 1.66
CA PHE A 151 -0.18 2.82 2.68
C PHE A 151 -0.96 3.01 3.98
N GLN A 152 -0.84 4.17 4.62
CA GLN A 152 -1.54 4.47 5.87
C GLN A 152 -3.06 4.54 5.65
N GLY A 153 -3.49 5.20 4.59
CA GLY A 153 -4.90 5.34 4.26
C GLY A 153 -5.58 3.99 4.02
N LEU A 154 -4.95 3.08 3.27
CA LEU A 154 -5.49 1.73 3.03
C LEU A 154 -5.54 0.89 4.30
N LEU A 155 -4.50 0.92 5.13
CA LEU A 155 -4.50 0.19 6.40
C LEU A 155 -5.65 0.62 7.29
N LEU A 156 -5.86 1.93 7.46
CA LEU A 156 -6.95 2.48 8.26
C LEU A 156 -8.32 2.17 7.65
N CYS A 157 -8.49 2.37 6.36
CA CYS A 157 -9.77 2.14 5.70
C CYS A 157 -10.23 0.67 5.72
N TYR A 158 -9.30 -0.28 5.59
CA TYR A 158 -9.64 -1.69 5.42
C TYR A 158 -9.47 -2.51 6.69
N MET A 159 -8.50 -2.17 7.53
CA MET A 159 -8.19 -2.98 8.71
C MET A 159 -8.90 -2.50 9.97
N ASP A 160 -8.99 -1.20 10.18
CA ASP A 160 -9.60 -0.64 11.38
C ASP A 160 -10.49 0.56 11.07
N GLN A 161 -11.72 0.29 10.72
CA GLN A 161 -12.70 1.34 10.47
C GLN A 161 -13.05 2.14 11.73
N GLY A 162 -12.79 1.59 12.91
CA GLY A 162 -13.02 2.29 14.18
C GLY A 162 -12.04 3.42 14.44
N ALA A 163 -10.84 3.37 13.87
CA ALA A 163 -9.84 4.44 13.98
C ALA A 163 -10.06 5.58 12.98
N ASN A 164 -10.84 5.37 11.92
CA ASN A 164 -11.08 6.38 10.89
C ASN A 164 -11.59 7.72 11.44
N PRO A 165 -12.60 7.78 12.33
CA PRO A 165 -13.09 9.06 12.86
C PRO A 165 -11.98 9.90 13.49
N TYR A 166 -11.08 9.30 14.23
CA TYR A 166 -9.99 9.98 14.90
C TYR A 166 -9.08 10.77 13.93
N TYR A 167 -8.72 10.16 12.80
CA TYR A 167 -7.89 10.80 11.78
C TYR A 167 -8.67 11.76 10.90
N ILE A 168 -9.93 11.45 10.62
CA ILE A 168 -10.83 12.33 9.86
C ILE A 168 -11.13 13.59 10.66
N ASP A 169 -11.43 13.50 11.95
CA ASP A 169 -11.67 14.64 12.83
C ASP A 169 -10.45 15.56 12.89
N ALA A 170 -9.24 15.01 12.94
CA ALA A 170 -8.01 15.79 12.88
C ALA A 170 -7.90 16.57 11.57
N MET A 171 -8.23 15.97 10.45
CA MET A 171 -8.23 16.59 9.13
C MET A 171 -9.33 17.68 9.02
N GLU A 172 -10.54 17.43 9.50
CA GLU A 172 -11.63 18.40 9.52
C GLU A 172 -11.29 19.63 10.37
N SER A 173 -10.53 19.45 11.46
CA SER A 173 -10.12 20.55 12.34
C SER A 173 -9.31 21.63 11.65
N VAL A 174 -8.71 21.33 10.52
CA VAL A 174 -7.95 22.28 9.67
C VAL A 174 -8.72 22.74 8.43
N GLY A 175 -10.01 22.39 8.35
CA GLY A 175 -10.92 22.89 7.32
C GLY A 175 -10.99 22.03 6.04
N LEU A 176 -10.47 20.83 6.04
CA LEU A 176 -10.66 19.90 4.93
C LEU A 176 -12.01 19.16 5.07
N PRO A 177 -12.73 18.88 3.96
CA PRO A 177 -14.05 18.29 4.02
C PRO A 177 -13.99 16.78 4.30
N ALA A 178 -14.81 16.32 5.28
CA ALA A 178 -14.91 14.91 5.64
C ALA A 178 -15.53 14.03 4.55
N ASP A 179 -16.32 14.60 3.69
CA ASP A 179 -17.04 13.92 2.60
C ASP A 179 -16.17 13.61 1.37
N SER A 180 -14.89 14.00 1.41
CA SER A 180 -13.90 13.62 0.40
C SER A 180 -13.40 12.18 0.57
N CYS A 181 -12.42 11.75 -0.21
CA CYS A 181 -11.95 10.38 -0.19
C CYS A 181 -11.36 9.98 1.17
N ARG A 182 -11.98 9.01 1.82
CA ARG A 182 -11.56 8.52 3.15
C ARG A 182 -10.10 8.03 3.19
N LEU A 183 -9.59 7.47 2.09
CA LEU A 183 -8.20 7.03 2.00
C LEU A 183 -7.23 8.21 2.19
N SER A 184 -7.40 9.26 1.41
CA SER A 184 -6.56 10.46 1.48
C SER A 184 -6.77 11.22 2.79
N ASN A 185 -8.01 11.30 3.28
CA ASN A 185 -8.33 11.97 4.53
C ASN A 185 -7.64 11.31 5.73
N ASN A 186 -7.64 9.99 5.81
CA ASN A 186 -6.91 9.28 6.85
C ASN A 186 -5.41 9.55 6.79
N ALA A 187 -4.82 9.55 5.60
CA ALA A 187 -3.41 9.85 5.44
C ALA A 187 -3.06 11.27 5.87
N ALA A 188 -3.92 12.25 5.53
CA ALA A 188 -3.76 13.64 5.98
C ALA A 188 -3.87 13.75 7.51
N GLY A 189 -4.82 13.06 8.12
CA GLY A 189 -4.95 13.00 9.59
C GLY A 189 -3.72 12.42 10.28
N VAL A 190 -3.16 11.35 9.71
CA VAL A 190 -1.89 10.75 10.19
C VAL A 190 -0.74 11.77 10.13
N ALA A 191 -0.68 12.58 9.06
CA ALA A 191 0.33 13.63 8.93
C ALA A 191 0.15 14.74 9.96
N LEU A 192 -1.08 15.22 10.13
CA LEU A 192 -1.41 16.28 11.11
C LEU A 192 -1.08 15.90 12.56
N LEU A 193 -1.23 14.63 12.89
CA LEU A 193 -0.92 14.11 14.22
C LEU A 193 0.56 13.71 14.39
N ASP A 194 1.41 14.07 13.42
CA ASP A 194 2.86 13.75 13.40
C ASP A 194 3.16 12.25 13.50
N GLU A 195 2.28 11.42 12.97
CA GLU A 195 2.41 9.97 12.94
C GLU A 195 2.99 9.44 11.63
N PHE A 196 3.32 10.31 10.67
CA PHE A 196 4.10 9.92 9.48
C PHE A 196 5.55 9.62 9.83
N PRO A 197 6.16 8.62 9.17
CA PRO A 197 7.58 8.36 9.33
C PRO A 197 8.41 9.52 8.77
N LYS A 198 9.39 10.02 9.54
CA LYS A 198 10.34 11.04 9.13
C LYS A 198 11.56 10.39 8.43
N ILE A 199 11.30 9.91 7.21
CA ILE A 199 12.29 9.19 6.37
C ILE A 199 12.42 9.88 5.02
N GLY A 200 13.42 9.48 4.23
CA GLY A 200 13.55 9.86 2.83
C GLY A 200 14.45 11.05 2.57
N ALA A 201 14.91 11.14 1.33
CA ALA A 201 15.69 12.23 0.78
C ALA A 201 14.82 13.36 0.26
N CYS A 202 13.73 12.99 -0.40
CA CYS A 202 12.74 13.91 -0.98
C CYS A 202 11.39 13.22 -1.11
N CYS A 203 10.37 13.98 -1.46
CA CYS A 203 9.04 13.50 -1.76
C CYS A 203 8.61 13.92 -3.16
N ILE A 204 7.96 13.03 -3.88
CA ILE A 204 7.23 13.34 -5.10
C ILE A 204 5.73 13.15 -4.85
N SER A 205 4.93 14.08 -5.33
CA SER A 205 3.48 13.98 -5.30
C SER A 205 2.91 14.17 -6.70
N ASN A 206 1.69 13.75 -6.93
CA ASN A 206 1.00 14.03 -8.17
C ASN A 206 -0.48 14.38 -7.95
N ASN A 207 -1.13 14.91 -8.96
CA ASN A 207 -2.53 15.30 -8.93
C ASN A 207 -3.49 14.18 -9.34
N ALA A 208 -2.99 12.99 -9.59
CA ALA A 208 -3.83 11.83 -9.89
C ALA A 208 -4.05 10.99 -8.62
N PRO A 209 -5.17 10.28 -8.49
CA PRO A 209 -6.23 10.18 -9.50
C PRO A 209 -7.36 11.19 -9.31
N CYS A 210 -7.37 12.03 -8.26
CA CYS A 210 -8.51 12.88 -7.95
C CYS A 210 -8.15 14.15 -7.16
N ASP A 211 -9.09 15.08 -7.09
CA ASP A 211 -8.93 16.35 -6.37
C ASP A 211 -8.70 16.17 -4.87
N SER A 212 -9.34 15.15 -4.27
CA SER A 212 -9.12 14.83 -2.85
C SER A 212 -7.66 14.49 -2.56
N SER A 213 -7.02 13.64 -3.36
CA SER A 213 -5.60 13.37 -3.26
C SER A 213 -4.76 14.64 -3.36
N THR A 214 -5.08 15.51 -4.31
CA THR A 214 -4.35 16.77 -4.50
C THR A 214 -4.42 17.67 -3.27
N MET A 215 -5.62 17.88 -2.71
CA MET A 215 -5.81 18.70 -1.51
C MET A 215 -5.06 18.12 -0.31
N ASN A 216 -5.23 16.83 -0.07
CA ASN A 216 -4.59 16.15 1.04
C ASN A 216 -3.06 16.08 0.89
N SER A 217 -2.55 15.89 -0.33
CA SER A 217 -1.12 15.93 -0.62
C SER A 217 -0.48 17.26 -0.21
N GLN A 218 -1.12 18.38 -0.53
CA GLN A 218 -0.63 19.71 -0.13
C GLN A 218 -0.56 19.89 1.39
N LEU A 219 -1.50 19.30 2.13
CA LEU A 219 -1.44 19.29 3.59
C LEU A 219 -0.31 18.39 4.09
N ILE A 220 -0.20 17.18 3.57
CA ILE A 220 0.82 16.20 3.95
C ILE A 220 2.23 16.78 3.71
N GLU A 221 2.45 17.45 2.58
CA GLU A 221 3.74 18.08 2.23
C GLU A 221 4.26 19.02 3.31
N ARG A 222 3.36 19.78 3.96
CA ARG A 222 3.73 20.71 5.04
C ARG A 222 4.20 20.00 6.32
N HIS A 223 3.86 18.73 6.47
CA HIS A 223 4.21 17.91 7.63
C HIS A 223 5.36 16.94 7.34
N LEU A 224 5.82 16.87 6.08
CA LEU A 224 7.03 16.15 5.73
C LEU A 224 8.25 17.01 6.01
N ASP A 225 9.30 16.37 6.49
CA ASP A 225 10.58 17.02 6.78
C ASP A 225 11.56 16.80 5.59
N VAL A 226 11.07 16.96 4.37
CA VAL A 226 11.83 16.79 3.14
C VAL A 226 11.26 17.68 2.03
N ASP A 227 12.10 18.06 1.09
CA ASP A 227 11.67 18.80 -0.09
C ASP A 227 10.69 17.96 -0.93
N THR A 228 9.65 18.61 -1.42
CA THR A 228 8.59 17.96 -2.20
C THR A 228 8.44 18.60 -3.57
N LEU A 229 8.32 17.77 -4.60
CA LEU A 229 8.02 18.21 -5.96
C LEU A 229 6.67 17.65 -6.42
N PRO A 230 5.65 18.49 -6.69
CA PRO A 230 4.42 18.04 -7.31
C PRO A 230 4.62 17.76 -8.81
N ALA A 231 4.27 16.56 -9.24
CA ALA A 231 4.25 16.18 -10.64
C ALA A 231 2.85 16.40 -11.21
N ALA A 232 2.71 17.30 -12.16
CA ALA A 232 1.44 17.51 -12.85
C ALA A 232 1.27 16.47 -13.96
N ILE A 233 0.29 15.60 -13.80
CA ILE A 233 -0.11 14.58 -14.77
C ILE A 233 -1.45 15.00 -15.37
N PRO A 234 -1.50 15.38 -16.66
CA PRO A 234 -2.74 15.79 -17.29
C PRO A 234 -3.72 14.63 -17.45
N MET A 235 -4.99 14.90 -17.21
CA MET A 235 -6.07 13.90 -17.34
C MET A 235 -6.38 13.55 -18.81
N ARG A 236 -6.07 14.45 -19.75
CA ARG A 236 -6.28 14.24 -21.19
C ARG A 236 -4.93 14.11 -21.88
N TRP A 237 -4.55 12.89 -22.17
CA TRP A 237 -3.23 12.57 -22.75
C TRP A 237 -3.22 12.45 -24.28
N GLU A 238 -4.37 12.53 -24.94
CA GLU A 238 -4.50 12.40 -26.39
C GLU A 238 -3.91 13.61 -27.13
N ASP A 239 -4.01 14.78 -26.54
CA ASP A 239 -3.47 16.02 -27.14
C ASP A 239 -1.93 16.01 -27.11
N PRO A 240 -1.27 16.28 -28.25
CA PRO A 240 0.19 16.39 -28.34
C PRO A 240 0.82 17.40 -27.37
N HIS A 241 0.15 18.54 -27.11
CA HIS A 241 0.63 19.55 -26.15
C HIS A 241 0.61 19.01 -24.74
N THR A 242 -0.44 18.31 -24.37
CA THR A 242 -0.59 17.65 -23.09
C THR A 242 0.49 16.59 -22.86
N ARG A 243 0.80 15.77 -23.88
CA ARG A 243 1.92 14.81 -23.83
C ARG A 243 3.27 15.48 -23.65
N LYS A 244 3.51 16.60 -24.35
CA LYS A 244 4.76 17.37 -24.20
C LYS A 244 4.90 17.89 -22.77
N TYR A 245 3.82 18.43 -22.21
CA TYR A 245 3.78 18.91 -20.83
C TYR A 245 4.04 17.79 -19.81
N ALA A 246 3.35 16.66 -19.96
CA ALA A 246 3.55 15.48 -19.08
C ALA A 246 5.01 14.99 -19.12
N ARG A 247 5.61 14.87 -20.32
CA ARG A 247 7.02 14.50 -20.46
C ARG A 247 7.96 15.48 -19.75
N ALA A 248 7.69 16.78 -19.87
CA ALA A 248 8.50 17.80 -19.20
C ALA A 248 8.35 17.69 -17.67
N SER A 249 7.14 17.45 -17.17
CA SER A 249 6.88 17.22 -15.74
C SER A 249 7.63 16.00 -15.22
N LEU A 250 7.54 14.85 -15.90
CA LEU A 250 8.25 13.63 -15.51
C LEU A 250 9.78 13.80 -15.54
N ARG A 251 10.33 14.52 -16.51
CA ARG A 251 11.76 14.84 -16.54
C ARG A 251 12.19 15.70 -15.35
N ARG A 252 11.35 16.67 -14.94
CA ARG A 252 11.61 17.46 -13.74
C ARG A 252 11.64 16.58 -12.49
N VAL A 253 10.72 15.60 -12.40
CA VAL A 253 10.74 14.62 -11.30
C VAL A 253 12.04 13.83 -11.29
N ILE A 254 12.50 13.34 -12.43
CA ILE A 254 13.78 12.61 -12.54
C ILE A 254 14.93 13.49 -12.04
N SER A 255 15.07 14.71 -12.58
CA SER A 255 16.15 15.63 -12.18
C SER A 255 16.07 16.02 -10.72
N PHE A 256 14.88 16.20 -10.17
CA PHE A 256 14.67 16.48 -8.74
C PHE A 256 15.15 15.31 -7.86
N VAL A 257 14.83 14.09 -8.22
CA VAL A 257 15.29 12.90 -7.50
C VAL A 257 16.80 12.74 -7.62
N GLU A 258 17.38 12.93 -8.82
CA GLU A 258 18.84 12.91 -9.02
C GLU A 258 19.56 13.91 -8.09
N GLN A 259 19.05 15.13 -7.98
CA GLN A 259 19.64 16.18 -7.14
C GLN A 259 19.61 15.82 -5.65
N HIS A 260 18.54 15.18 -5.17
CA HIS A 260 18.39 14.85 -3.75
C HIS A 260 19.03 13.52 -3.35
N THR A 261 19.22 12.62 -4.28
CA THR A 261 19.76 11.28 -4.00
C THR A 261 21.20 11.10 -4.47
N GLY A 262 21.65 11.89 -5.45
CA GLY A 262 22.95 11.72 -6.10
C GLY A 262 23.02 10.53 -7.05
N GLU A 263 21.91 9.83 -7.29
CA GLU A 263 21.86 8.68 -8.20
C GLU A 263 21.45 9.14 -9.60
N THR A 264 22.15 8.67 -10.62
CA THR A 264 21.84 8.96 -12.01
C THR A 264 20.76 8.02 -12.55
N TYR A 265 19.83 8.55 -13.31
CA TYR A 265 18.71 7.82 -13.88
C TYR A 265 19.13 6.87 -15.02
N ASP A 266 18.74 5.61 -14.93
CA ASP A 266 18.95 4.58 -15.94
C ASP A 266 17.67 4.35 -16.76
N TRP A 267 17.68 4.82 -18.00
CA TRP A 267 16.53 4.69 -18.90
C TRP A 267 16.25 3.24 -19.34
N ASP A 268 17.27 2.39 -19.40
CA ASP A 268 17.09 0.99 -19.76
C ASP A 268 16.47 0.21 -18.62
N ALA A 269 16.81 0.52 -17.37
CA ALA A 269 16.15 -0.04 -16.20
C ALA A 269 14.67 0.37 -16.14
N CYS A 270 14.34 1.63 -16.46
CA CYS A 270 12.96 2.09 -16.57
C CYS A 270 12.20 1.35 -17.67
N ARG A 271 12.79 1.22 -18.87
CA ARG A 271 12.19 0.48 -19.98
C ARG A 271 11.89 -0.96 -19.61
N ALA A 272 12.86 -1.66 -19.02
CA ALA A 272 12.68 -3.03 -18.58
C ALA A 272 11.56 -3.18 -17.54
N MET A 273 11.36 -2.19 -16.67
CA MET A 273 10.23 -2.17 -15.74
C MET A 273 8.90 -1.94 -16.46
N MET A 274 8.85 -1.04 -17.43
CA MET A 274 7.63 -0.79 -18.23
C MET A 274 7.22 -1.99 -19.07
N GLU A 275 8.18 -2.75 -19.58
CA GLU A 275 7.91 -4.03 -20.26
C GLU A 275 7.27 -5.04 -19.33
N LYS A 276 7.78 -5.17 -18.09
CA LYS A 276 7.17 -6.03 -17.06
C LYS A 276 5.77 -5.57 -16.68
N HIS A 277 5.58 -4.27 -16.55
CA HIS A 277 4.27 -3.70 -16.26
C HIS A 277 3.26 -3.99 -17.38
N ASN A 278 3.68 -3.92 -18.64
CA ASN A 278 2.84 -4.32 -19.75
C ASN A 278 2.44 -5.80 -19.72
N ASP A 279 3.33 -6.68 -19.24
CA ASP A 279 3.00 -8.09 -19.04
C ASP A 279 1.98 -8.29 -17.91
N GLU A 280 2.11 -7.51 -16.83
CA GLU A 280 1.13 -7.50 -15.73
C GLU A 280 -0.24 -7.03 -16.19
N VAL A 281 -0.29 -5.95 -16.99
CA VAL A 281 -1.55 -5.45 -17.56
C VAL A 281 -2.23 -6.52 -18.43
N ARG A 282 -1.47 -7.29 -19.20
CA ARG A 282 -2.04 -8.42 -19.99
C ARG A 282 -2.65 -9.49 -19.08
N ASN A 283 -1.96 -9.86 -18.00
CA ASN A 283 -2.48 -10.82 -17.01
C ASN A 283 -3.75 -10.28 -16.33
N GLU A 284 -3.79 -8.99 -16.01
CA GLU A 284 -4.97 -8.34 -15.45
C GLU A 284 -6.15 -8.34 -16.44
N MET A 285 -5.90 -8.08 -17.72
CA MET A 285 -6.94 -8.16 -18.76
C MET A 285 -7.49 -9.58 -18.89
N GLU A 286 -6.64 -10.60 -18.83
CA GLU A 286 -7.07 -12.01 -18.83
C GLU A 286 -7.93 -12.32 -17.62
N LYS A 287 -7.56 -11.84 -16.44
CA LYS A 287 -8.35 -11.94 -15.22
C LYS A 287 -9.75 -11.28 -15.37
N TRP A 288 -9.82 -10.10 -15.98
CA TRP A 288 -11.09 -9.43 -16.25
C TRP A 288 -11.98 -10.26 -17.18
N ASN A 289 -11.41 -10.87 -18.22
CA ASN A 289 -12.13 -11.79 -19.10
C ASN A 289 -12.67 -13.01 -18.33
N PHE A 290 -11.87 -13.53 -17.39
CA PHE A 290 -12.29 -14.63 -16.52
C PHE A 290 -13.46 -14.25 -15.61
N MET A 291 -13.49 -13.03 -15.12
CA MET A 291 -14.57 -12.50 -14.28
C MET A 291 -15.90 -12.34 -15.03
N ALA A 292 -15.87 -12.26 -16.36
CA ALA A 292 -17.08 -12.26 -17.20
C ALA A 292 -17.73 -13.65 -17.34
N THR A 293 -17.10 -14.70 -16.80
CA THR A 293 -17.65 -16.06 -16.82
C THR A 293 -18.48 -16.34 -15.55
N PRO A 294 -19.29 -17.42 -15.52
CA PRO A 294 -20.03 -17.83 -14.31
C PRO A 294 -19.11 -18.22 -13.14
N TYR A 295 -17.82 -18.41 -13.39
CA TYR A 295 -16.84 -18.75 -12.37
C TYR A 295 -16.22 -17.48 -11.76
N THR A 296 -16.91 -16.90 -10.79
CA THR A 296 -16.37 -15.74 -10.06
C THR A 296 -15.15 -16.18 -9.25
N ALA A 297 -13.97 -15.93 -9.78
CA ALA A 297 -12.74 -16.48 -9.23
C ALA A 297 -12.16 -15.66 -8.06
N ALA A 298 -12.51 -14.38 -7.91
CA ALA A 298 -11.94 -13.55 -6.86
C ALA A 298 -12.90 -12.43 -6.47
N ALA A 299 -12.88 -12.06 -5.18
CA ALA A 299 -13.41 -10.79 -4.76
C ALA A 299 -12.60 -9.67 -5.45
N LEU A 300 -13.28 -8.74 -6.09
CA LEU A 300 -12.66 -7.59 -6.80
C LEU A 300 -11.63 -6.82 -5.97
N ALA A 301 -11.87 -6.74 -4.66
CA ALA A 301 -11.01 -5.99 -3.74
C ALA A 301 -9.61 -6.62 -3.59
N VAL A 302 -9.46 -7.94 -3.65
CA VAL A 302 -8.18 -8.59 -3.35
C VAL A 302 -7.12 -8.30 -4.41
N PRO A 303 -7.38 -8.44 -5.71
CA PRO A 303 -6.42 -8.06 -6.73
C PRO A 303 -6.08 -6.58 -6.75
N ALA A 304 -7.07 -5.70 -6.57
CA ALA A 304 -6.83 -4.26 -6.51
C ALA A 304 -5.94 -3.87 -5.32
N LEU A 305 -6.21 -4.45 -4.15
CA LEU A 305 -5.36 -4.29 -2.98
C LEU A 305 -3.95 -4.83 -3.23
N PHE A 306 -3.84 -6.01 -3.81
CA PHE A 306 -2.55 -6.60 -4.13
C PHE A 306 -1.74 -5.69 -5.05
N HIS A 307 -2.34 -5.20 -6.12
CA HIS A 307 -1.68 -4.31 -7.06
C HIS A 307 -1.21 -3.01 -6.40
N THR A 308 -2.07 -2.36 -5.62
CA THR A 308 -1.72 -1.16 -4.87
C THR A 308 -0.56 -1.42 -3.89
N PHE A 309 -0.65 -2.50 -3.13
CA PHE A 309 0.40 -2.86 -2.16
C PHE A 309 1.69 -3.37 -2.84
N TYR A 310 1.59 -3.95 -4.01
CA TYR A 310 2.73 -4.33 -4.83
C TYR A 310 3.65 -3.15 -5.10
N TYR A 311 3.08 -2.04 -5.53
CA TYR A 311 3.85 -0.82 -5.76
C TYR A 311 4.26 -0.14 -4.45
N ALA A 312 3.40 -0.15 -3.43
CA ALA A 312 3.68 0.47 -2.14
C ALA A 312 4.91 -0.12 -1.42
N PHE A 313 5.23 -1.38 -1.66
CA PHE A 313 6.28 -2.08 -0.91
C PHE A 313 7.62 -2.16 -1.61
N SER A 314 7.67 -1.94 -2.90
CA SER A 314 8.92 -2.18 -3.64
C SER A 314 9.05 -1.41 -4.94
N GLY A 315 8.09 -0.56 -5.26
CA GLY A 315 8.02 0.05 -6.59
C GLY A 315 8.01 -0.98 -7.71
N GLY A 316 7.35 -2.12 -7.50
CA GLY A 316 7.31 -3.21 -8.47
C GLY A 316 8.58 -4.06 -8.57
N ARG A 317 9.56 -3.90 -7.67
CA ARG A 317 10.87 -4.58 -7.80
C ARG A 317 11.00 -5.87 -7.01
N ASN A 318 10.09 -6.15 -6.08
CA ASN A 318 10.22 -7.32 -5.22
C ASN A 318 9.97 -8.62 -6.01
N PRO A 319 11.00 -9.47 -6.26
CA PRO A 319 10.85 -10.67 -7.07
C PRO A 319 9.89 -11.70 -6.46
N LYS A 320 9.66 -11.66 -5.14
CA LYS A 320 8.72 -12.54 -4.46
C LYS A 320 7.28 -12.15 -4.77
N VAL A 321 7.01 -10.86 -4.85
CA VAL A 321 5.69 -10.34 -5.22
C VAL A 321 5.39 -10.68 -6.67
N MET A 322 6.32 -10.41 -7.59
CA MET A 322 6.21 -10.76 -9.00
C MET A 322 5.98 -12.27 -9.24
N LYS A 323 6.66 -13.13 -8.47
CA LYS A 323 6.44 -14.57 -8.54
C LYS A 323 5.05 -15.00 -8.06
N THR A 324 4.45 -14.24 -7.15
CA THR A 324 3.10 -14.50 -6.66
C THR A 324 2.06 -14.22 -7.74
N GLU A 325 2.25 -13.17 -8.50
CA GLU A 325 1.36 -12.78 -9.58
C GLU A 325 1.35 -13.80 -10.74
N LYS A 326 2.50 -14.37 -11.06
CA LYS A 326 2.62 -15.42 -12.09
C LYS A 326 2.07 -16.80 -11.68
N LYS A 327 1.64 -16.99 -10.44
CA LYS A 327 1.04 -18.21 -9.90
C LYS A 327 -0.46 -18.16 -9.93
#